data_432d4e3901d6f75721ccba0702ea7d15
#
_entry.id   432d4e3901d6f75721ccba0702ea7d15
#
_cell.length_a   1.000
_cell.length_b   1.000
_cell.length_c   1.000
_cell.angle_alpha   90.00
_cell.angle_beta   90.00
_cell.angle_gamma   90.00
#
_symmetry.space_group_name_H-M   'P 1'
#
loop_
_entity.id
_entity.type
_entity.pdbx_description
1 polymer ?
#
loop_
_entity_poly.entity_id
_entity_poly.type
_entity_poly.pdbx_seq_one_letter_code
_entity_poly.pdbx_strand_id
1 'polypeptide(L)'
;MSTVLVLGSNSFSGASFVRYLLQQGLDVIGASRSPEAYEVFLPYKWLNKQEQARFRFIQLDLNHDIDKLEQLIRDERIQVIANFAAQSMVGESWHKPGDWMQTNAVSVARMAERLRHIDFLEKYVHVTTPEVYGSTDGWISEDTPFNPSTPYAVSRAAGDMLFKIYRETFGLPVVSTRSANVYGSGQPLYRIIPRTLFSLLTRRTLELHGGGVSTRSFIHIDDVSRATWQIAQQAPIGETYHISTDRVIAIRDLVALLCNMLKKPFADHVKVVGERLGKDSAYWLKSDKLRSNLGWADTISLEQGLEETLAWAKTNLVALSAQPMQYIHKP
;
A
#
# COMPACT_ATOMS: atom_id res chain seq x y z
N MET A 1 -10.56 -4.52 -24.43
CA MET A 1 -10.42 -3.80 -23.15
C MET A 1 -8.93 -3.52 -22.98
N SER A 2 -8.55 -2.35 -22.49
CA SER A 2 -7.12 -2.02 -22.31
C SER A 2 -6.53 -2.82 -21.13
N THR A 3 -5.34 -3.37 -21.34
CA THR A 3 -4.58 -4.06 -20.30
C THR A 3 -4.05 -3.05 -19.27
N VAL A 4 -4.20 -3.34 -17.97
CA VAL A 4 -3.66 -2.51 -16.88
C VAL A 4 -2.34 -3.07 -16.40
N LEU A 5 -1.31 -2.23 -16.30
CA LEU A 5 -0.02 -2.60 -15.72
C LEU A 5 0.02 -2.23 -14.23
N VAL A 6 0.29 -3.21 -13.38
CA VAL A 6 0.44 -3.03 -11.93
C VAL A 6 1.89 -3.28 -11.51
N LEU A 7 2.62 -2.20 -11.24
CA LEU A 7 3.98 -2.27 -10.69
C LEU A 7 3.91 -2.52 -9.18
N GLY A 8 4.71 -3.45 -8.68
CA GLY A 8 4.64 -3.88 -7.29
C GLY A 8 3.50 -4.87 -7.00
N SER A 9 3.10 -5.67 -7.99
CA SER A 9 2.01 -6.66 -7.91
C SER A 9 2.19 -7.74 -6.83
N ASN A 10 3.41 -7.95 -6.32
CA ASN A 10 3.70 -8.85 -5.20
C ASN A 10 3.58 -8.18 -3.82
N SER A 11 3.36 -6.86 -3.76
CA SER A 11 3.07 -6.18 -2.50
C SER A 11 1.63 -6.45 -2.05
N PHE A 12 1.35 -6.31 -0.76
CA PHE A 12 0.00 -6.50 -0.23
C PHE A 12 -1.05 -5.66 -0.99
N SER A 13 -0.80 -4.36 -1.14
CA SER A 13 -1.74 -3.48 -1.82
C SER A 13 -1.80 -3.73 -3.32
N GLY A 14 -0.65 -3.98 -3.97
CA GLY A 14 -0.60 -4.29 -5.39
C GLY A 14 -1.29 -5.61 -5.74
N ALA A 15 -1.07 -6.68 -4.96
CA ALA A 15 -1.72 -7.97 -5.16
C ALA A 15 -3.24 -7.91 -4.96
N SER A 16 -3.69 -7.13 -3.98
CA SER A 16 -5.12 -6.91 -3.74
C SER A 16 -5.75 -6.06 -4.86
N PHE A 17 -5.04 -5.07 -5.36
CA PHE A 17 -5.49 -4.28 -6.51
C PHE A 17 -5.58 -5.13 -7.78
N VAL A 18 -4.59 -6.02 -8.04
CA VAL A 18 -4.68 -7.01 -9.13
C VAL A 18 -5.95 -7.85 -8.98
N ARG A 19 -6.20 -8.42 -7.77
CA ARG A 19 -7.45 -9.16 -7.51
C ARG A 19 -8.68 -8.36 -7.89
N TYR A 20 -8.76 -7.11 -7.44
CA TYR A 20 -9.88 -6.22 -7.71
C TYR A 20 -10.08 -6.02 -9.22
N LEU A 21 -9.03 -5.72 -9.99
CA LEU A 21 -9.11 -5.52 -11.44
C LEU A 21 -9.58 -6.78 -12.18
N LEU A 22 -9.08 -7.96 -11.79
CA LEU A 22 -9.51 -9.24 -12.38
C LEU A 22 -10.99 -9.52 -12.13
N GLN A 23 -11.50 -9.19 -10.93
CA GLN A 23 -12.93 -9.28 -10.60
C GLN A 23 -13.79 -8.29 -11.40
N GLN A 24 -13.21 -7.17 -11.87
CA GLN A 24 -13.86 -6.25 -12.81
C GLN A 24 -13.77 -6.75 -14.27
N GLY A 25 -13.18 -7.92 -14.52
CA GLY A 25 -13.06 -8.52 -15.87
C GLY A 25 -11.97 -7.89 -16.73
N LEU A 26 -11.00 -7.21 -16.14
CA LEU A 26 -9.88 -6.58 -16.86
C LEU A 26 -8.72 -7.54 -17.03
N ASP A 27 -7.94 -7.35 -18.11
CA ASP A 27 -6.68 -8.02 -18.30
C ASP A 27 -5.58 -7.24 -17.56
N VAL A 28 -4.72 -7.95 -16.82
CA VAL A 28 -3.72 -7.33 -15.93
C VAL A 28 -2.35 -7.93 -16.16
N ILE A 29 -1.35 -7.07 -16.33
CA ILE A 29 0.05 -7.43 -16.23
C ILE A 29 0.57 -6.94 -14.89
N GLY A 30 1.06 -7.87 -14.05
CA GLY A 30 1.71 -7.56 -12.79
C GLY A 30 3.23 -7.62 -12.94
N ALA A 31 3.94 -6.61 -12.44
CA ALA A 31 5.39 -6.59 -12.43
C ALA A 31 5.95 -6.36 -11.03
N SER A 32 6.97 -7.14 -10.66
CA SER A 32 7.69 -7.00 -9.40
C SER A 32 9.12 -7.52 -9.51
N ARG A 33 10.03 -6.99 -8.71
CA ARG A 33 11.47 -7.37 -8.74
C ARG A 33 11.75 -8.82 -8.31
N SER A 34 10.94 -9.38 -7.42
CA SER A 34 11.06 -10.75 -6.94
C SER A 34 10.06 -11.66 -7.64
N PRO A 35 10.30 -12.98 -7.74
CA PRO A 35 9.26 -13.93 -8.10
C PRO A 35 8.01 -13.77 -7.25
N GLU A 36 6.88 -14.30 -7.72
CA GLU A 36 5.64 -14.27 -6.96
C GLU A 36 5.85 -14.82 -5.54
N ALA A 37 5.25 -14.15 -4.56
CA ALA A 37 5.29 -14.54 -3.16
C ALA A 37 4.47 -15.82 -2.90
N TYR A 38 4.44 -16.29 -1.66
CA TYR A 38 3.57 -17.40 -1.27
C TYR A 38 2.09 -17.03 -1.50
N GLU A 39 1.30 -17.98 -1.99
CA GLU A 39 -0.10 -17.79 -2.38
C GLU A 39 -0.96 -17.17 -1.28
N VAL A 40 -0.65 -17.47 -0.01
CA VAL A 40 -1.35 -16.90 1.14
C VAL A 40 -1.30 -15.36 1.18
N PHE A 41 -0.31 -14.75 0.52
CA PHE A 41 -0.15 -13.29 0.41
C PHE A 41 -0.54 -12.72 -0.95
N LEU A 42 -1.06 -13.54 -1.87
CA LEU A 42 -1.41 -13.16 -3.23
C LEU A 42 -2.92 -13.32 -3.48
N PRO A 43 -3.76 -12.37 -3.07
CA PRO A 43 -5.22 -12.49 -3.18
C PRO A 43 -5.75 -12.82 -4.57
N TYR A 44 -5.04 -12.46 -5.64
CA TYR A 44 -5.43 -12.82 -7.01
C TYR A 44 -5.31 -14.33 -7.30
N LYS A 45 -4.49 -15.08 -6.53
CA LYS A 45 -4.41 -16.54 -6.62
C LYS A 45 -5.60 -17.26 -5.98
N TRP A 46 -6.41 -16.55 -5.20
CA TRP A 46 -7.61 -17.11 -4.55
C TRP A 46 -8.84 -17.06 -5.46
N LEU A 47 -8.73 -16.40 -6.59
CA LEU A 47 -9.78 -16.27 -7.60
C LEU A 47 -9.97 -17.59 -8.36
N ASN A 48 -11.09 -17.72 -9.10
CA ASN A 48 -11.31 -18.86 -9.97
C ASN A 48 -10.35 -18.84 -11.18
N LYS A 49 -10.22 -19.98 -11.87
CA LYS A 49 -9.29 -20.14 -13.00
C LYS A 49 -9.58 -19.19 -14.17
N GLN A 50 -10.83 -18.83 -14.41
CA GLN A 50 -11.22 -17.92 -15.48
C GLN A 50 -10.73 -16.49 -15.22
N GLU A 51 -10.87 -16.02 -13.97
CA GLU A 51 -10.35 -14.72 -13.56
C GLU A 51 -8.82 -14.71 -13.59
N GLN A 52 -8.17 -15.76 -13.02
CA GLN A 52 -6.71 -15.87 -13.04
C GLN A 52 -6.10 -15.93 -14.45
N ALA A 53 -6.81 -16.47 -15.44
CA ALA A 53 -6.35 -16.53 -16.83
C ALA A 53 -6.15 -15.15 -17.49
N ARG A 54 -6.72 -14.08 -16.90
CA ARG A 54 -6.53 -12.68 -17.31
C ARG A 54 -5.29 -12.02 -16.68
N PHE A 55 -4.53 -12.73 -15.88
CA PHE A 55 -3.34 -12.22 -15.20
C PHE A 55 -2.07 -12.82 -15.77
N ARG A 56 -1.10 -11.95 -16.04
CA ARG A 56 0.27 -12.34 -16.41
C ARG A 56 1.28 -11.66 -15.49
N PHE A 57 2.14 -12.44 -14.85
CA PHE A 57 3.23 -11.93 -14.03
C PHE A 57 4.52 -11.78 -14.83
N ILE A 58 5.24 -10.69 -14.62
CA ILE A 58 6.57 -10.45 -15.18
C ILE A 58 7.51 -10.04 -14.05
N GLN A 59 8.63 -10.73 -13.94
CA GLN A 59 9.67 -10.30 -13.01
C GLN A 59 10.45 -9.14 -13.62
N LEU A 60 10.39 -7.96 -12.95
CA LEU A 60 11.01 -6.72 -13.39
C LEU A 60 11.39 -5.86 -12.19
N ASP A 61 12.66 -5.42 -12.13
CA ASP A 61 13.17 -4.53 -11.10
C ASP A 61 13.29 -3.09 -11.64
N LEU A 62 12.53 -2.16 -11.04
CA LEU A 62 12.58 -0.75 -11.42
C LEU A 62 13.96 -0.10 -11.24
N ASN A 63 14.81 -0.66 -10.40
CA ASN A 63 16.17 -0.17 -10.20
C ASN A 63 17.10 -0.51 -11.39
N HIS A 64 16.81 -1.58 -12.14
CA HIS A 64 17.71 -2.14 -13.15
C HIS A 64 17.07 -2.33 -14.51
N ASP A 65 15.75 -2.55 -14.60
CA ASP A 65 15.07 -3.00 -15.81
C ASP A 65 14.17 -1.92 -16.44
N ILE A 66 14.52 -0.63 -16.28
CA ILE A 66 13.65 0.47 -16.74
C ILE A 66 13.45 0.44 -18.27
N ASP A 67 14.46 0.02 -19.04
CA ASP A 67 14.36 -0.11 -20.50
C ASP A 67 13.42 -1.27 -20.89
N LYS A 68 13.44 -2.37 -20.14
CA LYS A 68 12.48 -3.48 -20.33
C LYS A 68 11.06 -3.06 -19.97
N LEU A 69 10.90 -2.20 -18.96
CA LEU A 69 9.59 -1.64 -18.60
C LEU A 69 9.05 -0.79 -19.75
N GLU A 70 9.85 0.11 -20.30
CA GLU A 70 9.47 0.94 -21.45
C GLU A 70 9.07 0.06 -22.64
N GLN A 71 9.88 -0.95 -22.96
CA GLN A 71 9.59 -1.88 -24.06
C GLN A 71 8.26 -2.61 -23.84
N LEU A 72 8.02 -3.13 -22.61
CA LEU A 72 6.75 -3.78 -22.25
C LEU A 72 5.55 -2.84 -22.46
N ILE A 73 5.66 -1.58 -22.01
CA ILE A 73 4.59 -0.59 -22.14
C ILE A 73 4.27 -0.35 -23.62
N ARG A 74 5.29 -0.25 -24.49
CA ARG A 74 5.13 -0.03 -25.93
C ARG A 74 4.55 -1.25 -26.63
N ASP A 75 5.08 -2.44 -26.36
CA ASP A 75 4.67 -3.69 -27.03
C ASP A 75 3.21 -4.04 -26.71
N GLU A 76 2.80 -3.86 -25.47
CA GLU A 76 1.44 -4.15 -25.00
C GLU A 76 0.49 -2.94 -25.12
N ARG A 77 0.98 -1.79 -25.60
CA ARG A 77 0.22 -0.52 -25.69
C ARG A 77 -0.51 -0.17 -24.41
N ILE A 78 0.22 -0.25 -23.27
CA ILE A 78 -0.34 -0.01 -21.94
C ILE A 78 -0.75 1.46 -21.79
N GLN A 79 -2.05 1.69 -21.59
CA GLN A 79 -2.62 3.02 -21.40
C GLN A 79 -2.74 3.43 -19.92
N VAL A 80 -2.86 2.43 -19.01
CA VAL A 80 -3.03 2.67 -17.57
C VAL A 80 -1.98 1.91 -16.78
N ILE A 81 -1.25 2.64 -15.94
CA ILE A 81 -0.25 2.08 -15.02
C ILE A 81 -0.62 2.45 -13.60
N ALA A 82 -0.66 1.47 -12.68
CA ALA A 82 -0.79 1.70 -11.26
C ALA A 82 0.51 1.25 -10.55
N ASN A 83 1.22 2.20 -9.91
CA ASN A 83 2.50 1.92 -9.29
C ASN A 83 2.40 1.82 -7.76
N PHE A 84 2.45 0.58 -7.27
CA PHE A 84 2.59 0.22 -5.85
C PHE A 84 4.03 -0.15 -5.47
N ALA A 85 4.95 -0.14 -6.44
CA ALA A 85 6.34 -0.52 -6.17
C ALA A 85 7.05 0.58 -5.39
N ALA A 86 7.54 0.24 -4.21
CA ALA A 86 8.31 1.12 -3.34
C ALA A 86 9.07 0.33 -2.27
N GLN A 87 10.14 0.89 -1.75
CA GLN A 87 10.66 0.53 -0.43
C GLN A 87 9.78 1.21 0.62
N SER A 88 9.08 0.43 1.49
CA SER A 88 7.96 0.95 2.29
C SER A 88 8.11 0.81 3.82
N MET A 89 9.21 0.21 4.32
CA MET A 89 9.40 0.01 5.76
C MET A 89 10.10 1.19 6.40
N VAL A 90 9.37 1.95 7.21
CA VAL A 90 9.84 3.19 7.85
C VAL A 90 11.05 2.95 8.74
N GLY A 91 10.95 2.00 9.68
CA GLY A 91 12.04 1.70 10.62
C GLY A 91 13.33 1.27 9.94
N GLU A 92 13.24 0.46 8.89
CA GLU A 92 14.39 -0.05 8.15
C GLU A 92 15.09 1.04 7.31
N SER A 93 14.38 2.09 6.94
CA SER A 93 14.93 3.20 6.16
C SER A 93 16.07 3.95 6.89
N TRP A 94 16.12 3.86 8.22
CA TRP A 94 17.22 4.42 9.01
C TRP A 94 18.52 3.61 8.91
N HIS A 95 18.42 2.32 8.63
CA HIS A 95 19.59 1.44 8.51
C HIS A 95 20.22 1.49 7.11
N LYS A 96 19.40 1.65 6.07
CA LYS A 96 19.85 1.64 4.67
C LYS A 96 19.15 2.72 3.83
N PRO A 97 19.31 4.00 4.16
CA PRO A 97 18.56 5.08 3.50
C PRO A 97 18.81 5.15 1.99
N GLY A 98 19.99 4.74 1.52
CA GLY A 98 20.34 4.70 0.10
C GLY A 98 19.41 3.82 -0.73
N ASP A 99 18.98 2.66 -0.23
CA ASP A 99 18.09 1.74 -0.94
C ASP A 99 16.70 2.37 -1.14
N TRP A 100 16.23 3.15 -0.14
CA TRP A 100 14.98 3.90 -0.24
C TRP A 100 15.07 5.04 -1.25
N MET A 101 16.16 5.81 -1.22
CA MET A 101 16.40 6.87 -2.22
C MET A 101 16.53 6.28 -3.63
N GLN A 102 17.26 5.18 -3.79
CA GLN A 102 17.41 4.51 -5.09
C GLN A 102 16.06 4.12 -5.67
N THR A 103 15.22 3.39 -4.90
CA THR A 103 13.94 2.89 -5.41
C THR A 103 12.87 3.97 -5.52
N ASN A 104 12.72 4.81 -4.49
CA ASN A 104 11.58 5.71 -4.37
C ASN A 104 11.82 7.10 -5.03
N ALA A 105 13.07 7.47 -5.32
CA ALA A 105 13.41 8.74 -5.95
C ALA A 105 14.15 8.54 -7.28
N VAL A 106 15.29 7.85 -7.29
CA VAL A 106 16.10 7.72 -8.51
C VAL A 106 15.40 6.89 -9.58
N SER A 107 14.85 5.73 -9.23
CA SER A 107 14.12 4.89 -10.19
C SER A 107 12.81 5.53 -10.63
N VAL A 108 12.14 6.30 -9.75
CA VAL A 108 10.98 7.12 -10.11
C VAL A 108 11.37 8.19 -11.15
N ALA A 109 12.52 8.86 -10.97
CA ALA A 109 13.00 9.85 -11.94
C ALA A 109 13.26 9.23 -13.31
N ARG A 110 13.96 8.09 -13.33
CA ARG A 110 14.24 7.36 -14.58
C ARG A 110 12.94 6.90 -15.27
N MET A 111 11.98 6.43 -14.50
CA MET A 111 10.68 6.01 -15.03
C MET A 111 9.90 7.21 -15.58
N ALA A 112 9.82 8.33 -14.86
CA ALA A 112 9.14 9.53 -15.34
C ALA A 112 9.74 10.03 -16.66
N GLU A 113 11.08 10.00 -16.79
CA GLU A 113 11.79 10.36 -18.03
C GLU A 113 11.39 9.44 -19.22
N ARG A 114 11.21 8.14 -19.01
CA ARG A 114 10.75 7.23 -20.06
C ARG A 114 9.27 7.43 -20.39
N LEU A 115 8.44 7.57 -19.37
CA LEU A 115 6.98 7.69 -19.55
C LEU A 115 6.57 8.96 -20.30
N ARG A 116 7.31 10.08 -20.18
CA ARG A 116 6.97 11.31 -20.90
C ARG A 116 7.06 11.19 -22.46
N HIS A 117 7.68 10.13 -22.95
CA HIS A 117 7.80 9.82 -24.36
C HIS A 117 6.78 8.74 -24.83
N ILE A 118 5.81 8.35 -23.99
CA ILE A 118 4.74 7.42 -24.31
C ILE A 118 3.48 8.23 -24.59
N ASP A 119 3.22 8.53 -25.85
CA ASP A 119 2.12 9.39 -26.32
C ASP A 119 0.72 8.79 -26.12
N PHE A 120 0.61 7.48 -25.99
CA PHE A 120 -0.65 6.77 -25.77
C PHE A 120 -0.91 6.45 -24.29
N LEU A 121 -0.05 6.87 -23.36
CA LEU A 121 -0.28 6.69 -21.91
C LEU A 121 -1.38 7.65 -21.46
N GLU A 122 -2.50 7.10 -20.97
CA GLU A 122 -3.65 7.90 -20.53
C GLU A 122 -3.61 8.23 -19.05
N LYS A 123 -3.09 7.31 -18.24
CA LYS A 123 -3.06 7.48 -16.79
C LYS A 123 -1.91 6.72 -16.12
N TYR A 124 -1.18 7.43 -15.27
CA TYR A 124 -0.25 6.86 -14.32
C TYR A 124 -0.70 7.17 -12.90
N VAL A 125 -1.07 6.14 -12.14
CA VAL A 125 -1.47 6.27 -10.73
C VAL A 125 -0.23 6.06 -9.85
N HIS A 126 0.23 7.13 -9.20
CA HIS A 126 1.31 7.09 -8.23
C HIS A 126 0.76 6.81 -6.84
N VAL A 127 0.88 5.56 -6.39
CA VAL A 127 0.48 5.22 -5.02
C VAL A 127 1.61 5.64 -4.08
N THR A 128 1.38 6.69 -3.29
CA THR A 128 2.36 7.27 -2.37
C THR A 128 1.96 7.09 -0.90
N THR A 129 2.34 7.98 0.00
CA THR A 129 2.19 7.80 1.44
C THR A 129 1.82 9.10 2.15
N PRO A 130 1.00 9.07 3.21
CA PRO A 130 0.76 10.23 4.07
C PRO A 130 1.98 10.61 4.93
N GLU A 131 2.98 9.76 5.05
CA GLU A 131 4.17 10.05 5.85
C GLU A 131 5.02 11.21 5.29
N VAL A 132 4.75 11.64 4.05
CA VAL A 132 5.32 12.87 3.47
C VAL A 132 4.92 14.12 4.26
N TYR A 133 3.84 14.08 5.03
CA TYR A 133 3.38 15.19 5.87
C TYR A 133 4.04 15.22 7.27
N GLY A 134 4.70 14.10 7.68
CA GLY A 134 5.21 13.93 9.04
C GLY A 134 4.10 13.84 10.08
N SER A 135 4.45 14.16 11.33
CA SER A 135 3.44 14.25 12.39
C SER A 135 2.62 15.53 12.24
N THR A 136 1.30 15.39 12.30
CA THR A 136 0.37 16.49 12.10
C THR A 136 -0.60 16.63 13.28
N ASP A 137 -1.13 17.84 13.47
CA ASP A 137 -2.16 18.13 14.44
C ASP A 137 -3.52 18.11 13.75
N GLY A 138 -4.37 17.14 14.12
CA GLY A 138 -5.71 17.00 13.60
C GLY A 138 -5.81 16.46 12.16
N TRP A 139 -6.95 16.70 11.54
CA TRP A 139 -7.28 16.25 10.19
C TRP A 139 -6.65 17.13 9.12
N ILE A 140 -5.99 16.52 8.14
CA ILE A 140 -5.27 17.22 7.07
C ILE A 140 -5.86 16.91 5.69
N SER A 141 -5.78 17.90 4.80
CA SER A 141 -6.14 17.79 3.38
C SER A 141 -4.92 17.54 2.50
N GLU A 142 -5.15 17.30 1.22
CA GLU A 142 -4.12 17.05 0.22
C GLU A 142 -3.17 18.23 -0.02
N ASP A 143 -3.60 19.46 0.32
CA ASP A 143 -2.82 20.71 0.18
C ASP A 143 -1.85 20.95 1.36
N THR A 144 -1.85 20.07 2.35
CA THR A 144 -0.94 20.18 3.51
C THR A 144 0.52 20.11 3.03
N PRO A 145 1.39 21.05 3.45
CA PRO A 145 2.81 21.04 3.08
C PRO A 145 3.52 19.78 3.55
N PHE A 146 4.49 19.32 2.75
CA PHE A 146 5.35 18.19 3.13
C PHE A 146 6.28 18.57 4.28
N ASN A 147 6.39 17.70 5.26
CA ASN A 147 7.31 17.80 6.40
C ASN A 147 7.82 16.40 6.79
N PRO A 148 8.49 15.68 5.86
CA PRO A 148 8.88 14.29 6.07
C PRO A 148 9.86 14.14 7.24
N SER A 149 9.60 13.17 8.12
CA SER A 149 10.34 12.94 9.37
C SER A 149 11.31 11.75 9.32
N THR A 150 11.31 10.97 8.22
CA THR A 150 12.11 9.75 8.08
C THR A 150 12.76 9.64 6.69
N PRO A 151 13.86 8.88 6.51
CA PRO A 151 14.45 8.66 5.18
C PRO A 151 13.45 8.08 4.18
N TYR A 152 12.54 7.20 4.62
CA TYR A 152 11.43 6.72 3.81
C TYR A 152 10.56 7.87 3.33
N ALA A 153 10.06 8.69 4.25
CA ALA A 153 9.15 9.79 3.91
C ALA A 153 9.83 10.82 2.98
N VAL A 154 11.11 11.15 3.20
CA VAL A 154 11.91 12.01 2.33
C VAL A 154 12.00 11.42 0.91
N SER A 155 12.31 10.13 0.78
CA SER A 155 12.42 9.47 -0.53
C SER A 155 11.10 9.46 -1.29
N ARG A 156 9.96 9.31 -0.60
CA ARG A 156 8.62 9.36 -1.19
C ARG A 156 8.25 10.78 -1.61
N ALA A 157 8.52 11.77 -0.76
CA ALA A 157 8.29 13.18 -1.07
C ALA A 157 9.07 13.63 -2.32
N ALA A 158 10.31 13.18 -2.47
CA ALA A 158 11.11 13.43 -3.66
C ALA A 158 10.43 12.89 -4.93
N GLY A 159 9.89 11.66 -4.89
CA GLY A 159 9.12 11.08 -6.00
C GLY A 159 7.85 11.87 -6.32
N ASP A 160 7.08 12.27 -5.30
CA ASP A 160 5.86 13.07 -5.46
C ASP A 160 6.15 14.43 -6.12
N MET A 161 7.20 15.12 -5.64
CA MET A 161 7.62 16.42 -6.19
C MET A 161 8.12 16.29 -7.63
N LEU A 162 8.81 15.21 -7.94
CA LEU A 162 9.31 14.94 -9.30
C LEU A 162 8.14 14.74 -10.27
N PHE A 163 7.16 13.91 -9.95
CA PHE A 163 5.99 13.71 -10.79
C PHE A 163 5.19 15.01 -10.98
N LYS A 164 5.11 15.86 -9.95
CA LYS A 164 4.49 17.17 -10.08
C LYS A 164 5.16 18.01 -11.18
N ILE A 165 6.50 18.17 -11.17
CA ILE A 165 7.21 18.97 -12.17
C ILE A 165 7.17 18.33 -13.56
N TYR A 166 7.20 16.99 -13.68
CA TYR A 166 7.06 16.31 -14.97
C TYR A 166 5.67 16.51 -15.57
N ARG A 167 4.63 16.52 -14.75
CA ARG A 167 3.28 16.86 -15.19
C ARG A 167 3.22 18.33 -15.69
N GLU A 168 3.75 19.27 -14.90
CA GLU A 168 3.68 20.69 -15.21
C GLU A 168 4.49 21.06 -16.45
N THR A 169 5.64 20.40 -16.66
CA THR A 169 6.55 20.72 -17.76
C THR A 169 6.24 19.93 -19.03
N PHE A 170 5.88 18.66 -18.92
CA PHE A 170 5.76 17.74 -20.05
C PHE A 170 4.34 17.16 -20.23
N GLY A 171 3.39 17.51 -19.39
CA GLY A 171 2.04 16.98 -19.47
C GLY A 171 1.91 15.51 -19.09
N LEU A 172 2.86 14.94 -18.33
CA LEU A 172 2.80 13.53 -17.93
C LEU A 172 1.49 13.22 -17.19
N PRO A 173 0.69 12.22 -17.60
CA PRO A 173 -0.67 12.01 -17.10
C PRO A 173 -0.70 11.33 -15.71
N VAL A 174 -0.16 11.97 -14.69
CA VAL A 174 -0.05 11.47 -13.33
C VAL A 174 -1.23 11.88 -12.46
N VAL A 175 -1.73 10.94 -11.66
CA VAL A 175 -2.58 11.16 -10.49
C VAL A 175 -1.97 10.46 -9.29
N SER A 176 -2.16 10.98 -8.08
CA SER A 176 -1.54 10.41 -6.88
C SER A 176 -2.58 9.99 -5.84
N THR A 177 -2.25 8.95 -5.06
CA THR A 177 -3.08 8.50 -3.93
C THR A 177 -2.25 8.42 -2.66
N ARG A 178 -2.81 8.87 -1.52
CA ARG A 178 -2.25 8.68 -0.18
C ARG A 178 -3.29 8.03 0.71
N SER A 179 -3.05 6.77 1.04
CA SER A 179 -3.98 6.00 1.86
C SER A 179 -3.60 6.05 3.34
N ALA A 180 -4.60 6.05 4.22
CA ALA A 180 -4.43 5.75 5.64
C ALA A 180 -3.80 4.35 5.83
N ASN A 181 -3.70 3.86 7.07
CA ASN A 181 -3.13 2.54 7.31
C ASN A 181 -4.00 1.45 6.70
N VAL A 182 -3.51 0.87 5.61
CA VAL A 182 -4.23 -0.17 4.88
C VAL A 182 -4.10 -1.51 5.59
N TYR A 183 -5.22 -2.27 5.69
CA TYR A 183 -5.24 -3.60 6.27
C TYR A 183 -6.20 -4.54 5.52
N GLY A 184 -6.10 -5.84 5.77
CA GLY A 184 -6.98 -6.88 5.22
C GLY A 184 -6.30 -8.22 5.04
N SER A 185 -7.03 -9.18 4.50
CA SER A 185 -6.55 -10.53 4.21
C SER A 185 -5.38 -10.52 3.22
N GLY A 186 -4.34 -11.32 3.48
CA GLY A 186 -3.11 -11.34 2.67
C GLY A 186 -2.02 -10.38 3.13
N GLN A 187 -2.25 -9.60 4.18
CA GLN A 187 -1.23 -8.69 4.69
C GLN A 187 -0.11 -9.46 5.43
N PRO A 188 1.18 -9.12 5.18
CA PRO A 188 2.32 -9.81 5.82
C PRO A 188 2.33 -9.69 7.35
N LEU A 189 2.87 -10.73 8.03
CA LEU A 189 2.84 -10.89 9.49
C LEU A 189 3.65 -9.83 10.27
N TYR A 190 4.49 -9.04 9.63
CA TYR A 190 5.19 -7.94 10.29
C TYR A 190 4.32 -6.68 10.50
N ARG A 191 3.09 -6.63 9.96
CA ARG A 191 2.13 -5.55 10.17
C ARG A 191 1.26 -5.83 11.41
N ILE A 192 0.83 -4.76 12.09
CA ILE A 192 0.23 -4.86 13.44
C ILE A 192 -0.99 -5.79 13.51
N ILE A 193 -1.94 -5.71 12.56
CA ILE A 193 -3.16 -6.52 12.60
C ILE A 193 -2.85 -8.00 12.39
N PRO A 194 -2.23 -8.46 11.28
CA PRO A 194 -1.95 -9.88 11.11
C PRO A 194 -0.93 -10.41 12.14
N ARG A 195 0.02 -9.58 12.60
CA ARG A 195 0.95 -9.95 13.67
C ARG A 195 0.21 -10.25 14.97
N THR A 196 -0.73 -9.39 15.37
CA THR A 196 -1.54 -9.56 16.58
C THR A 196 -2.39 -10.82 16.46
N LEU A 197 -3.14 -10.98 15.37
CA LEU A 197 -3.98 -12.16 15.13
C LEU A 197 -3.17 -13.45 15.17
N PHE A 198 -2.03 -13.50 14.46
CA PHE A 198 -1.15 -14.67 14.44
C PHE A 198 -0.58 -14.98 15.82
N SER A 199 -0.12 -13.96 16.57
CA SER A 199 0.38 -14.15 17.94
C SER A 199 -0.69 -14.71 18.86
N LEU A 200 -1.91 -14.17 18.83
CA LEU A 200 -3.02 -14.66 19.63
C LEU A 200 -3.44 -16.09 19.27
N LEU A 201 -3.48 -16.43 17.98
CA LEU A 201 -3.82 -17.77 17.49
C LEU A 201 -2.77 -18.83 17.85
N THR A 202 -1.49 -18.43 17.88
CA THR A 202 -0.37 -19.34 18.19
C THR A 202 0.13 -19.26 19.62
N ARG A 203 -0.57 -18.55 20.51
CA ARG A 203 -0.22 -18.34 21.93
C ARG A 203 1.17 -17.70 22.12
N ARG A 204 1.59 -16.84 21.17
CA ARG A 204 2.82 -16.05 21.28
C ARG A 204 2.52 -14.71 21.93
N THR A 205 3.47 -14.17 22.69
CA THR A 205 3.37 -12.83 23.25
C THR A 205 3.58 -11.79 22.16
N LEU A 206 2.66 -10.82 22.06
CA LEU A 206 2.82 -9.64 21.20
C LEU A 206 3.62 -8.57 21.93
N GLU A 207 4.71 -8.10 21.36
CA GLU A 207 5.42 -6.91 21.84
C GLU A 207 4.76 -5.64 21.28
N LEU A 208 4.29 -4.78 22.19
CA LEU A 208 3.65 -3.51 21.88
C LEU A 208 4.60 -2.35 22.22
N HIS A 209 5.19 -1.76 21.17
CA HIS A 209 6.16 -0.67 21.32
C HIS A 209 5.50 0.62 21.82
N GLY A 210 6.14 1.29 22.80
CA GLY A 210 5.70 2.57 23.35
C GLY A 210 4.27 2.54 23.89
N GLY A 211 3.80 1.39 24.38
CA GLY A 211 2.45 1.22 24.90
C GLY A 211 1.33 1.38 23.86
N GLY A 212 1.66 1.55 22.58
CA GLY A 212 0.66 1.66 21.50
C GLY A 212 -0.17 2.95 21.52
N VAL A 213 0.36 4.05 22.03
CA VAL A 213 -0.37 5.33 22.18
C VAL A 213 -0.63 6.08 20.87
N SER A 214 0.15 5.80 19.82
CA SER A 214 -0.05 6.43 18.50
C SER A 214 -1.42 6.10 17.93
N THR A 215 -2.04 7.10 17.33
CA THR A 215 -3.37 6.98 16.72
C THR A 215 -3.28 6.89 15.20
N ARG A 216 -4.14 6.09 14.60
CA ARG A 216 -4.21 5.90 13.14
C ARG A 216 -5.64 5.68 12.68
N SER A 217 -5.92 6.06 11.45
CA SER A 217 -7.07 5.53 10.73
C SER A 217 -6.67 4.24 10.02
N PHE A 218 -7.52 3.23 10.09
CA PHE A 218 -7.33 1.95 9.39
C PHE A 218 -8.41 1.78 8.33
N ILE A 219 -8.01 1.58 7.09
CA ILE A 219 -8.91 1.41 5.96
C ILE A 219 -8.73 0.03 5.31
N HIS A 220 -9.83 -0.61 4.96
CA HIS A 220 -9.79 -1.94 4.34
C HIS A 220 -9.22 -1.87 2.92
N ILE A 221 -8.44 -2.87 2.56
CA ILE A 221 -7.74 -2.92 1.25
C ILE A 221 -8.70 -2.93 0.06
N ASP A 222 -9.91 -3.46 0.21
CA ASP A 222 -10.90 -3.49 -0.88
C ASP A 222 -11.47 -2.10 -1.15
N ASP A 223 -11.69 -1.29 -0.12
CA ASP A 223 -12.06 0.12 -0.28
C ASP A 223 -10.94 0.93 -0.94
N VAL A 224 -9.68 0.65 -0.58
CA VAL A 224 -8.49 1.28 -1.21
C VAL A 224 -8.36 0.86 -2.68
N SER A 225 -8.55 -0.41 -2.99
CA SER A 225 -8.49 -0.92 -4.36
C SER A 225 -9.57 -0.30 -5.25
N ARG A 226 -10.80 -0.23 -4.74
CA ARG A 226 -11.93 0.43 -5.42
C ARG A 226 -11.66 1.92 -5.65
N ALA A 227 -11.20 2.64 -4.62
CA ALA A 227 -10.82 4.05 -4.73
C ALA A 227 -9.72 4.26 -5.77
N THR A 228 -8.66 3.45 -5.73
CA THR A 228 -7.51 3.56 -6.63
C THR A 228 -7.95 3.36 -8.09
N TRP A 229 -8.83 2.40 -8.36
CA TRP A 229 -9.35 2.19 -9.72
C TRP A 229 -10.28 3.33 -10.16
N GLN A 230 -11.15 3.81 -9.29
CA GLN A 230 -12.02 4.94 -9.60
C GLN A 230 -11.21 6.23 -9.89
N ILE A 231 -10.12 6.47 -9.13
CA ILE A 231 -9.17 7.55 -9.39
C ILE A 231 -8.48 7.36 -10.75
N ALA A 232 -8.04 6.14 -11.08
CA ALA A 232 -7.44 5.85 -12.37
C ALA A 232 -8.37 6.19 -13.53
N GLN A 233 -9.66 5.92 -13.39
CA GLN A 233 -10.67 6.13 -14.45
C GLN A 233 -11.15 7.57 -14.56
N GLN A 234 -11.37 8.25 -13.43
CA GLN A 234 -12.20 9.47 -13.39
C GLN A 234 -11.43 10.72 -12.93
N ALA A 235 -10.31 10.57 -12.21
CA ALA A 235 -9.63 11.72 -11.65
C ALA A 235 -9.00 12.61 -12.74
N PRO A 236 -9.12 13.93 -12.66
CA PRO A 236 -8.34 14.84 -13.47
C PRO A 236 -6.83 14.63 -13.29
N ILE A 237 -6.08 14.82 -14.37
CA ILE A 237 -4.61 14.72 -14.34
C ILE A 237 -4.01 15.75 -13.38
N GLY A 238 -3.07 15.32 -12.55
CA GLY A 238 -2.37 16.15 -11.59
C GLY A 238 -2.98 16.19 -10.20
N GLU A 239 -4.14 15.59 -10.03
CA GLU A 239 -4.81 15.55 -8.74
C GLU A 239 -4.19 14.52 -7.79
N THR A 240 -4.21 14.86 -6.51
CA THR A 240 -3.89 13.93 -5.41
C THR A 240 -5.15 13.68 -4.61
N TYR A 241 -5.35 12.45 -4.16
CA TYR A 241 -6.49 12.06 -3.33
C TYR A 241 -6.05 11.30 -2.10
N HIS A 242 -6.59 11.70 -0.96
CA HIS A 242 -6.54 10.92 0.27
C HIS A 242 -7.60 9.81 0.24
N ILE A 243 -7.20 8.61 0.66
CA ILE A 243 -8.09 7.45 0.81
C ILE A 243 -8.09 7.06 2.29
N SER A 244 -9.13 7.45 3.03
CA SER A 244 -9.19 7.29 4.47
C SER A 244 -10.62 7.09 4.95
N THR A 245 -10.74 6.65 6.18
CA THR A 245 -11.97 6.59 6.96
C THR A 245 -11.92 7.67 8.05
N ASP A 246 -13.08 8.10 8.52
CA ASP A 246 -13.21 9.13 9.57
C ASP A 246 -12.93 8.57 10.98
N ARG A 247 -12.73 7.25 11.10
CA ARG A 247 -12.44 6.60 12.38
C ARG A 247 -10.95 6.57 12.69
N VAL A 248 -10.60 7.12 13.84
CA VAL A 248 -9.25 7.09 14.42
C VAL A 248 -9.24 6.16 15.63
N ILE A 249 -8.21 5.34 15.76
CA ILE A 249 -8.03 4.41 16.88
C ILE A 249 -6.57 4.39 17.34
N ALA A 250 -6.33 4.31 18.65
CA ALA A 250 -4.99 4.05 19.17
C ALA A 250 -4.56 2.60 18.88
N ILE A 251 -3.29 2.37 18.62
CA ILE A 251 -2.78 1.01 18.35
C ILE A 251 -3.06 0.08 19.54
N ARG A 252 -3.00 0.57 20.77
CA ARG A 252 -3.38 -0.19 21.96
C ARG A 252 -4.83 -0.65 21.93
N ASP A 253 -5.74 0.23 21.55
CA ASP A 253 -7.18 -0.06 21.53
C ASP A 253 -7.52 -1.02 20.38
N LEU A 254 -6.84 -0.90 19.23
CA LEU A 254 -6.92 -1.86 18.13
C LEU A 254 -6.48 -3.26 18.59
N VAL A 255 -5.35 -3.36 19.33
CA VAL A 255 -4.87 -4.64 19.86
C VAL A 255 -5.85 -5.20 20.90
N ALA A 256 -6.42 -4.36 21.77
CA ALA A 256 -7.43 -4.76 22.73
C ALA A 256 -8.70 -5.27 22.03
N LEU A 257 -9.14 -4.61 20.95
CA LEU A 257 -10.27 -5.06 20.13
C LEU A 257 -10.02 -6.47 19.56
N LEU A 258 -8.84 -6.74 19.00
CA LEU A 258 -8.44 -8.05 18.49
C LEU A 258 -8.37 -9.12 19.59
N CYS A 259 -7.88 -8.76 20.78
CA CYS A 259 -7.90 -9.63 21.95
C CYS A 259 -9.33 -10.01 22.35
N ASN A 260 -10.25 -9.04 22.38
CA ASN A 260 -11.66 -9.26 22.72
C ASN A 260 -12.36 -10.15 21.68
N MET A 261 -12.13 -9.96 20.38
CA MET A 261 -12.67 -10.80 19.30
C MET A 261 -12.29 -12.29 19.48
N LEU A 262 -11.08 -12.54 19.99
CA LEU A 262 -10.58 -13.89 20.25
C LEU A 262 -10.84 -14.38 21.69
N LYS A 263 -11.48 -13.58 22.53
CA LYS A 263 -11.71 -13.87 23.96
C LYS A 263 -10.40 -14.18 24.70
N LYS A 264 -9.36 -13.39 24.41
CA LYS A 264 -8.02 -13.49 25.00
C LYS A 264 -7.76 -12.28 25.89
N PRO A 265 -7.40 -12.43 27.19
CA PRO A 265 -7.08 -11.30 28.04
C PRO A 265 -5.85 -10.56 27.50
N PHE A 266 -5.94 -9.23 27.36
CA PHE A 266 -4.84 -8.39 26.87
C PHE A 266 -3.56 -8.56 27.72
N ALA A 267 -3.70 -8.59 29.04
CA ALA A 267 -2.58 -8.68 29.97
C ALA A 267 -1.76 -9.97 29.82
N ASP A 268 -2.40 -11.07 29.38
CA ASP A 268 -1.73 -12.38 29.28
C ASP A 268 -0.99 -12.53 27.93
N HIS A 269 -1.33 -11.71 26.92
CA HIS A 269 -0.85 -11.88 25.55
C HIS A 269 -0.05 -10.71 25.00
N VAL A 270 -0.04 -9.56 25.71
CA VAL A 270 0.60 -8.33 25.21
C VAL A 270 1.61 -7.81 26.24
N LYS A 271 2.87 -7.66 25.80
CA LYS A 271 3.96 -7.08 26.58
C LYS A 271 4.32 -5.71 26.02
N VAL A 272 4.20 -4.68 26.85
CA VAL A 272 4.68 -3.33 26.50
C VAL A 272 6.22 -3.31 26.53
N VAL A 273 6.81 -2.79 25.45
CA VAL A 273 8.27 -2.63 25.29
C VAL A 273 8.61 -1.18 24.94
N GLY A 274 9.90 -0.85 24.91
CA GLY A 274 10.37 0.50 24.57
C GLY A 274 9.88 1.02 23.21
N GLU A 275 9.92 2.34 23.03
CA GLU A 275 9.47 2.99 21.78
C GLU A 275 10.46 2.75 20.62
N ARG A 276 9.97 2.84 19.38
CA ARG A 276 10.78 2.77 18.17
C ARG A 276 11.20 4.17 17.71
N LEU A 277 12.37 4.27 17.08
CA LEU A 277 12.84 5.50 16.44
C LEU A 277 11.97 5.86 15.22
N GLY A 278 11.79 7.17 14.97
CA GLY A 278 11.19 7.70 13.76
C GLY A 278 9.72 7.35 13.56
N LYS A 279 8.93 7.34 14.63
CA LYS A 279 7.50 7.07 14.58
C LYS A 279 6.72 8.38 14.69
N ASP A 280 5.97 8.71 13.64
CA ASP A 280 5.00 9.80 13.71
C ASP A 280 3.92 9.51 14.76
N SER A 281 3.57 10.51 15.55
CA SER A 281 2.54 10.38 16.59
C SER A 281 1.15 10.18 15.99
N ALA A 282 0.80 11.00 15.00
CA ALA A 282 -0.47 10.95 14.28
C ALA A 282 -0.35 11.59 12.90
N TYR A 283 -1.15 11.11 11.96
CA TYR A 283 -1.59 11.81 10.74
C TYR A 283 -2.99 11.31 10.40
N TRP A 284 -3.95 12.22 10.31
CA TRP A 284 -5.35 11.90 10.05
C TRP A 284 -5.76 12.55 8.73
N LEU A 285 -6.04 11.73 7.73
CA LEU A 285 -6.31 12.19 6.38
C LEU A 285 -7.80 12.44 6.18
N LYS A 286 -8.16 13.66 5.74
CA LYS A 286 -9.50 13.92 5.19
C LYS A 286 -9.60 13.30 3.80
N SER A 287 -10.68 12.58 3.53
CA SER A 287 -11.02 12.04 2.20
C SER A 287 -12.18 12.79 1.53
N ASP A 288 -12.49 14.00 2.01
CA ASP A 288 -13.61 14.81 1.52
C ASP A 288 -13.53 15.08 0.02
N LYS A 289 -12.32 15.35 -0.50
CA LYS A 289 -12.07 15.57 -1.92
C LYS A 289 -12.42 14.33 -2.76
N LEU A 290 -12.02 13.15 -2.34
CA LEU A 290 -12.36 11.91 -3.02
C LEU A 290 -13.88 11.65 -2.98
N ARG A 291 -14.50 11.87 -1.83
CA ARG A 291 -15.94 11.70 -1.62
C ARG A 291 -16.75 12.65 -2.48
N SER A 292 -16.41 13.94 -2.47
CA SER A 292 -17.17 14.96 -3.22
C SER A 292 -16.95 14.89 -4.72
N ASN A 293 -15.69 14.69 -5.17
CA ASN A 293 -15.37 14.77 -6.58
C ASN A 293 -15.69 13.49 -7.35
N LEU A 294 -15.51 12.33 -6.71
CA LEU A 294 -15.68 11.04 -7.37
C LEU A 294 -16.82 10.19 -6.79
N GLY A 295 -17.53 10.66 -5.77
CA GLY A 295 -18.64 9.93 -5.15
C GLY A 295 -18.21 8.64 -4.43
N TRP A 296 -16.94 8.53 -4.06
CA TRP A 296 -16.43 7.36 -3.33
C TRP A 296 -16.80 7.46 -1.84
N ALA A 297 -17.01 6.31 -1.21
CA ALA A 297 -17.11 6.18 0.24
C ALA A 297 -16.51 4.85 0.68
N ASP A 298 -15.90 4.79 1.86
CA ASP A 298 -15.54 3.52 2.49
C ASP A 298 -16.81 2.76 2.85
N THR A 299 -16.81 1.45 2.65
CA THR A 299 -17.99 0.58 2.83
C THR A 299 -17.75 -0.54 3.84
N ILE A 300 -16.51 -0.80 4.19
CA ILE A 300 -16.13 -1.89 5.11
C ILE A 300 -15.74 -1.28 6.45
N SER A 301 -16.54 -1.54 7.48
CA SER A 301 -16.22 -1.10 8.85
C SER A 301 -14.95 -1.77 9.37
N LEU A 302 -14.31 -1.16 10.38
CA LEU A 302 -13.11 -1.74 10.99
C LEU A 302 -13.41 -3.14 11.54
N GLU A 303 -14.52 -3.32 12.24
CA GLU A 303 -14.92 -4.60 12.82
C GLU A 303 -15.10 -5.67 11.75
N GLN A 304 -15.87 -5.37 10.70
CA GLN A 304 -16.08 -6.28 9.57
C GLN A 304 -14.75 -6.69 8.92
N GLY A 305 -13.89 -5.76 8.59
CA GLY A 305 -12.60 -6.07 7.97
C GLY A 305 -11.65 -6.83 8.90
N LEU A 306 -11.73 -6.61 10.23
CA LEU A 306 -10.99 -7.41 11.20
C LEU A 306 -11.53 -8.85 11.30
N GLU A 307 -12.84 -9.05 11.22
CA GLU A 307 -13.46 -10.39 11.18
C GLU A 307 -13.04 -11.16 9.93
N GLU A 308 -13.05 -10.52 8.75
CA GLU A 308 -12.57 -11.10 7.49
C GLU A 308 -11.07 -11.47 7.58
N THR A 309 -10.23 -10.57 8.14
CA THR A 309 -8.80 -10.82 8.32
C THR A 309 -8.55 -11.95 9.32
N LEU A 310 -9.35 -12.05 10.39
CA LEU A 310 -9.28 -13.14 11.35
C LEU A 310 -9.68 -14.48 10.72
N ALA A 311 -10.74 -14.51 9.91
CA ALA A 311 -11.17 -15.70 9.20
C ALA A 311 -10.06 -16.20 8.25
N TRP A 312 -9.45 -15.29 7.47
CA TRP A 312 -8.29 -15.59 6.63
C TRP A 312 -7.11 -16.15 7.44
N ALA A 313 -6.77 -15.52 8.56
CA ALA A 313 -5.65 -15.97 9.40
C ALA A 313 -5.89 -17.36 9.98
N LYS A 314 -7.12 -17.68 10.41
CA LYS A 314 -7.49 -19.02 10.90
C LYS A 314 -7.38 -20.09 9.81
N THR A 315 -7.95 -19.81 8.64
CA THR A 315 -7.94 -20.76 7.50
C THR A 315 -6.52 -21.05 7.02
N ASN A 316 -5.63 -20.07 7.08
CA ASN A 316 -4.26 -20.15 6.56
C ASN A 316 -3.20 -20.34 7.64
N LEU A 317 -3.57 -20.71 8.88
CA LEU A 317 -2.67 -20.72 10.03
C LEU A 317 -1.40 -21.57 9.81
N VAL A 318 -1.53 -22.71 9.14
CA VAL A 318 -0.40 -23.60 8.82
C VAL A 318 0.57 -22.92 7.85
N ALA A 319 0.06 -22.36 6.77
CA ALA A 319 0.87 -21.63 5.78
C ALA A 319 1.55 -20.41 6.39
N LEU A 320 0.83 -19.66 7.24
CA LEU A 320 1.35 -18.50 7.94
C LEU A 320 2.44 -18.87 8.97
N SER A 321 2.35 -20.05 9.58
CA SER A 321 3.36 -20.52 10.55
C SER A 321 4.74 -20.76 9.91
N ALA A 322 4.78 -20.98 8.61
CA ALA A 322 6.02 -21.10 7.84
C ALA A 322 6.57 -19.73 7.36
N GLN A 323 5.90 -18.62 7.66
CA GLN A 323 6.29 -17.30 7.18
C GLN A 323 7.01 -16.48 8.25
N PRO A 324 7.93 -15.56 7.83
CA PRO A 324 8.62 -14.70 8.77
C PRO A 324 7.65 -13.70 9.42
N MET A 325 7.78 -13.53 10.75
CA MET A 325 7.06 -12.49 11.49
C MET A 325 7.77 -11.13 11.45
N GLN A 326 8.97 -11.08 10.92
CA GLN A 326 9.76 -9.86 10.77
C GLN A 326 9.91 -9.51 9.30
N TYR A 327 10.08 -8.23 9.04
CA TYR A 327 10.39 -7.76 7.70
C TYR A 327 11.79 -8.22 7.30
N ILE A 328 11.92 -8.77 6.10
CA ILE A 328 13.20 -9.12 5.49
C ILE A 328 13.47 -8.10 4.39
N HIS A 329 14.50 -7.25 4.62
CA HIS A 329 14.87 -6.25 3.64
C HIS A 329 15.46 -6.92 2.39
N LYS A 330 15.03 -6.43 1.23
CA LYS A 330 15.59 -6.73 -0.07
C LYS A 330 16.06 -5.41 -0.68
N PRO A 331 17.35 -5.27 -1.01
CA PRO A 331 17.91 -4.02 -1.57
C PRO A 331 17.31 -3.67 -2.93
#